data_8012503462beadbbd4e845dbe0881152
#
_entry.id   8012503462beadbbd4e845dbe0881152
#
_cell.length_a   1.000
_cell.length_b   1.000
_cell.length_c   1.000
_cell.angle_alpha   90.00
_cell.angle_beta   90.00
_cell.angle_gamma   90.00
#
_symmetry.space_group_name_H-M   'P 1'
#
loop_
_entity.id
_entity.type
_entity.pdbx_description
1 polymer ?
#
loop_
_entity_poly.entity_id
_entity_poly.type
_entity_poly.pdbx_seq_one_letter_code
_entity_poly.pdbx_strand_id
1 'polypeptide(L)'
;MASLRKEIATRARAEDVWDAMRDVGALHTRLVPGFVIDTRLEPGARMVTFGNGTMLRELIVTVDDRQRRIVWSAVGGLLSHHNGSAQVVEGPNSETKIVWIADFLPDQASGAIERMMEEGLAAMKTTLDRLAENV
;
A
#
# COMPACT_ATOMS: atom_id res chain seq x y z
N MET A 1 -17.95 5.17 10.59
CA MET A 1 -16.62 4.75 10.11
C MET A 1 -16.43 5.27 8.70
N ALA A 2 -15.29 5.87 8.41
CA ALA A 2 -14.99 6.35 7.06
C ALA A 2 -14.39 5.23 6.22
N SER A 3 -14.64 5.28 4.92
CA SER A 3 -14.06 4.36 3.96
C SER A 3 -13.63 5.13 2.72
N LEU A 4 -12.38 4.96 2.30
CA LEU A 4 -11.83 5.57 1.10
C LEU A 4 -11.34 4.49 0.15
N ARG A 5 -11.60 4.68 -1.14
CA ARG A 5 -11.12 3.80 -2.19
C ARG A 5 -10.41 4.64 -3.25
N LYS A 6 -9.18 4.29 -3.55
CA LYS A 6 -8.36 4.94 -4.57
C LYS A 6 -7.72 3.88 -5.45
N GLU A 7 -7.45 4.22 -6.71
CA GLU A 7 -6.78 3.30 -7.60
C GLU A 7 -5.80 4.03 -8.53
N ILE A 8 -4.81 3.28 -8.98
CA ILE A 8 -3.90 3.72 -10.05
C ILE A 8 -3.77 2.61 -11.09
N ALA A 9 -3.37 3.00 -12.28
CA ALA A 9 -2.97 2.08 -13.33
C ALA A 9 -1.45 2.14 -13.50
N THR A 10 -0.84 1.01 -13.85
CA THR A 10 0.59 0.94 -14.14
C THR A 10 0.82 0.11 -15.39
N ARG A 11 1.96 0.36 -16.06
CA ARG A 11 2.42 -0.42 -17.21
C ARG A 11 3.07 -1.74 -16.82
N ALA A 12 3.39 -1.94 -15.54
CA ALA A 12 3.99 -3.18 -15.08
C ALA A 12 2.99 -4.33 -15.17
N ARG A 13 3.51 -5.54 -15.36
CA ARG A 13 2.65 -6.73 -15.39
C ARG A 13 2.11 -7.01 -14.00
N ALA A 14 0.88 -7.54 -13.94
CA ALA A 14 0.21 -7.82 -12.66
C ALA A 14 1.03 -8.75 -11.76
N GLU A 15 1.70 -9.76 -12.33
CA GLU A 15 2.53 -10.67 -11.55
C GLU A 15 3.74 -9.97 -10.94
N ASP A 16 4.34 -9.00 -11.64
CA ASP A 16 5.49 -8.24 -11.13
C ASP A 16 5.08 -7.25 -10.06
N VAL A 17 3.90 -6.64 -10.21
CA VAL A 17 3.32 -5.76 -9.21
C VAL A 17 3.03 -6.54 -7.93
N TRP A 18 2.41 -7.69 -8.07
CA TRP A 18 2.08 -8.52 -6.91
C TRP A 18 3.36 -9.02 -6.20
N ASP A 19 4.38 -9.39 -6.96
CA ASP A 19 5.64 -9.82 -6.37
C ASP A 19 6.26 -8.73 -5.48
N ALA A 20 6.20 -7.47 -5.92
CA ALA A 20 6.65 -6.34 -5.11
C ALA A 20 5.74 -6.10 -3.90
N MET A 21 4.43 -6.18 -4.09
CA MET A 21 3.45 -5.89 -3.04
C MET A 21 3.46 -6.94 -1.92
N ARG A 22 3.59 -8.21 -2.28
CA ARG A 22 3.60 -9.30 -1.30
C ARG A 22 4.88 -9.35 -0.45
N ASP A 23 5.92 -8.67 -0.90
CA ASP A 23 7.20 -8.59 -0.18
C ASP A 23 7.06 -7.50 0.91
N VAL A 24 6.39 -7.87 1.98
CA VAL A 24 5.93 -6.91 3.01
C VAL A 24 7.06 -6.23 3.77
N GLY A 25 8.26 -6.80 3.78
CA GLY A 25 9.45 -6.20 4.39
C GLY A 25 10.20 -5.25 3.47
N ALA A 26 9.84 -5.19 2.20
CA ALA A 26 10.50 -4.36 1.19
C ALA A 26 9.59 -3.22 0.69
N LEU A 27 8.66 -2.77 1.52
CA LEU A 27 7.73 -1.69 1.21
C LEU A 27 8.47 -0.42 0.77
N HIS A 28 9.56 -0.09 1.46
CA HIS A 28 10.35 1.13 1.24
C HIS A 28 11.30 1.05 0.04
N THR A 29 11.50 -0.12 -0.54
CA THR A 29 12.43 -0.30 -1.67
C THR A 29 11.73 -0.73 -2.95
N ARG A 30 10.71 -1.59 -2.84
CA ARG A 30 10.08 -2.20 -4.00
C ARG A 30 8.73 -1.60 -4.37
N LEU A 31 8.07 -0.87 -3.45
CA LEU A 31 6.71 -0.41 -3.70
C LEU A 31 6.57 1.11 -3.58
N VAL A 32 6.96 1.71 -2.47
CA VAL A 32 6.72 3.14 -2.21
C VAL A 32 7.96 3.87 -1.68
N PRO A 33 9.11 3.81 -2.41
CA PRO A 33 10.32 4.50 -1.98
C PRO A 33 10.08 6.00 -1.77
N GLY A 34 10.61 6.55 -0.67
CA GLY A 34 10.47 7.95 -0.33
C GLY A 34 9.22 8.26 0.47
N PHE A 35 8.08 7.69 0.10
CA PHE A 35 6.87 7.76 0.92
C PHE A 35 7.08 6.98 2.23
N VAL A 36 7.68 5.80 2.11
CA VAL A 36 8.19 5.02 3.25
C VAL A 36 9.70 4.92 3.10
N ILE A 37 10.44 5.18 4.17
CA ILE A 37 11.91 5.20 4.16
C ILE A 37 12.53 4.01 4.88
N ASP A 38 11.79 3.28 5.69
CA ASP A 38 12.27 2.08 6.35
C ASP A 38 11.11 1.15 6.68
N THR A 39 11.38 -0.14 6.65
CA THR A 39 10.42 -1.19 7.00
C THR A 39 11.16 -2.28 7.76
N ARG A 40 10.69 -2.62 8.95
CA ARG A 40 11.25 -3.70 9.77
C ARG A 40 10.21 -4.78 9.98
N LEU A 41 10.53 -5.99 9.59
CA LEU A 41 9.64 -7.12 9.81
C LEU A 41 9.67 -7.56 11.28
N GLU A 42 8.50 -7.90 11.76
CA GLU A 42 8.27 -8.55 13.05
C GLU A 42 7.36 -9.76 12.79
N PRO A 43 7.24 -10.70 13.73
CA PRO A 43 6.26 -11.79 13.55
C PRO A 43 4.84 -11.22 13.39
N GLY A 44 4.23 -11.47 12.25
CA GLY A 44 2.87 -11.02 11.92
C GLY A 44 2.68 -9.53 11.73
N ALA A 45 3.76 -8.75 11.64
CA ALA A 45 3.68 -7.29 11.56
C ALA A 45 4.89 -6.70 10.86
N ARG A 46 4.81 -5.41 10.57
CA ARG A 46 5.96 -4.62 10.13
C ARG A 46 5.92 -3.25 10.80
N MET A 47 7.08 -2.72 11.16
CA MET A 47 7.23 -1.34 11.63
C MET A 47 7.59 -0.49 10.42
N VAL A 48 6.77 0.50 10.12
CA VAL A 48 6.91 1.36 8.95
C VAL A 48 7.30 2.76 9.38
N THR A 49 8.38 3.29 8.79
CA THR A 49 8.79 4.68 8.99
C THR A 49 8.50 5.43 7.70
N PHE A 50 7.63 6.44 7.80
CA PHE A 50 7.26 7.30 6.66
C PHE A 50 8.30 8.38 6.42
N GLY A 51 8.30 8.97 5.24
CA GLY A 51 9.25 10.01 4.86
C GLY A 51 9.21 11.26 5.75
N ASN A 52 8.09 11.53 6.40
CA ASN A 52 7.96 12.63 7.36
C ASN A 52 8.41 12.26 8.78
N GLY A 53 8.95 11.06 8.98
CA GLY A 53 9.44 10.59 10.28
C GLY A 53 8.41 9.87 11.14
N THR A 54 7.14 9.86 10.74
CA THR A 54 6.10 9.13 11.46
C THR A 54 6.36 7.64 11.40
N MET A 55 6.22 6.95 12.53
CA MET A 55 6.37 5.49 12.61
C MET A 55 5.04 4.86 13.00
N LEU A 56 4.65 3.83 12.26
CA LEU A 56 3.44 3.06 12.55
C LEU A 56 3.75 1.58 12.50
N ARG A 57 3.13 0.84 13.42
CA ARG A 57 3.15 -0.62 13.38
C ARG A 57 1.96 -1.10 12.57
N GLU A 58 2.22 -1.91 11.55
CA GLU A 58 1.18 -2.47 10.70
C GLU A 58 1.09 -3.97 10.91
N LEU A 59 -0.03 -4.43 11.46
CA LEU A 59 -0.31 -5.84 11.56
C LEU A 59 -0.61 -6.36 10.15
N ILE A 60 0.03 -7.46 9.76
CA ILE A 60 -0.25 -8.10 8.48
C ILE A 60 -1.38 -9.09 8.71
N VAL A 61 -2.58 -8.72 8.24
CA VAL A 61 -3.78 -9.53 8.43
C VAL A 61 -3.79 -10.73 7.49
N THR A 62 -3.51 -10.48 6.21
CA THR A 62 -3.40 -11.56 5.23
C THR A 62 -2.57 -11.14 4.02
N VAL A 63 -1.91 -12.13 3.43
CA VAL A 63 -1.29 -12.01 2.10
C VAL A 63 -1.91 -13.13 1.27
N ASP A 64 -2.78 -12.77 0.33
CA ASP A 64 -3.55 -13.72 -0.46
C ASP A 64 -3.01 -13.75 -1.90
N ASP A 65 -2.18 -14.76 -2.19
CA ASP A 65 -1.56 -14.90 -3.51
C ASP A 65 -2.58 -15.18 -4.61
N ARG A 66 -3.68 -15.85 -4.28
CA ARG A 66 -4.71 -16.18 -5.26
C ARG A 66 -5.43 -14.93 -5.74
N GLN A 67 -5.81 -14.05 -4.81
CA GLN A 67 -6.51 -12.80 -5.12
C GLN A 67 -5.56 -11.65 -5.38
N ARG A 68 -4.26 -11.85 -5.16
CA ARG A 68 -3.24 -10.79 -5.23
C ARG A 68 -3.64 -9.60 -4.37
N ARG A 69 -3.95 -9.91 -3.11
CA ARG A 69 -4.48 -8.93 -2.16
C ARG A 69 -3.74 -9.02 -0.83
N ILE A 70 -3.33 -7.88 -0.32
CA ILE A 70 -2.75 -7.75 1.02
C ILE A 70 -3.70 -6.94 1.89
N VAL A 71 -3.85 -7.34 3.16
CA VAL A 71 -4.64 -6.62 4.16
C VAL A 71 -3.76 -6.36 5.37
N TRP A 72 -3.78 -5.13 5.86
CA TRP A 72 -3.03 -4.74 7.04
C TRP A 72 -3.86 -3.83 7.94
N SER A 73 -3.46 -3.73 9.20
CA SER A 73 -4.10 -2.84 10.16
C SER A 73 -3.03 -2.00 10.85
N ALA A 74 -3.08 -0.68 10.67
CA ALA A 74 -2.16 0.24 11.32
C ALA A 74 -2.58 0.43 12.78
N VAL A 75 -1.59 0.37 13.67
CA VAL A 75 -1.80 0.51 15.11
C VAL A 75 -1.02 1.72 15.60
N GLY A 76 -1.71 2.61 16.29
CA GLY A 76 -1.13 3.86 16.77
C GLY A 76 -1.45 5.05 15.87
N GLY A 77 -0.83 6.19 16.15
CA GLY A 77 -1.06 7.42 15.41
C GLY A 77 -2.42 8.05 15.70
N LEU A 78 -2.99 8.70 14.70
CA LEU A 78 -4.25 9.45 14.84
C LEU A 78 -5.50 8.60 14.80
N LEU A 79 -5.37 7.32 14.42
CA LEU A 79 -6.52 6.46 14.17
C LEU A 79 -6.81 5.57 15.36
N SER A 80 -8.09 5.50 15.75
CA SER A 80 -8.55 4.57 16.79
C SER A 80 -8.92 3.21 16.20
N HIS A 81 -9.11 3.14 14.89
CA HIS A 81 -9.33 1.91 14.14
C HIS A 81 -8.81 2.10 12.72
N HIS A 82 -8.22 1.06 12.16
CA HIS A 82 -7.78 1.06 10.78
C HIS A 82 -7.74 -0.34 10.21
N ASN A 83 -8.23 -0.47 9.00
CA ASN A 83 -8.02 -1.66 8.19
C ASN A 83 -7.78 -1.21 6.75
N GLY A 84 -6.66 -1.63 6.17
CA GLY A 84 -6.30 -1.29 4.81
C GLY A 84 -6.18 -2.53 3.95
N SER A 85 -6.45 -2.38 2.66
CA SER A 85 -6.20 -3.44 1.70
C SER A 85 -5.70 -2.85 0.39
N ALA A 86 -4.82 -3.60 -0.27
CA ALA A 86 -4.37 -3.29 -1.62
C ALA A 86 -4.48 -4.56 -2.46
N GLN A 87 -5.03 -4.42 -3.65
CA GLN A 87 -5.27 -5.54 -4.55
C GLN A 87 -4.78 -5.21 -5.95
N VAL A 88 -4.11 -6.17 -6.56
CA VAL A 88 -3.69 -6.09 -7.95
C VAL A 88 -4.77 -6.69 -8.82
N VAL A 89 -5.26 -5.90 -9.78
CA VAL A 89 -6.37 -6.29 -10.66
C VAL A 89 -5.93 -6.10 -12.12
N GLU A 90 -6.24 -7.07 -12.95
CA GLU A 90 -6.07 -6.93 -14.40
C GLU A 90 -7.35 -6.36 -14.99
N GLY A 91 -7.22 -5.24 -15.69
CA GLY A 91 -8.32 -4.61 -16.39
C GLY A 91 -8.35 -4.95 -17.87
N PRO A 92 -9.25 -4.32 -18.63
CA PRO A 92 -9.31 -4.48 -20.09
C PRO A 92 -7.97 -4.13 -20.74
N ASN A 93 -7.64 -4.78 -21.85
CA ASN A 93 -6.42 -4.52 -22.63
C ASN A 93 -5.13 -4.80 -21.85
N SER A 94 -5.17 -5.76 -20.93
CA SER A 94 -4.02 -6.16 -20.09
C SER A 94 -3.49 -5.03 -19.20
N GLU A 95 -4.34 -4.03 -18.91
CA GLU A 95 -3.99 -2.97 -17.97
C GLU A 95 -3.91 -3.53 -16.55
N THR A 96 -2.89 -3.13 -15.81
CA THR A 96 -2.75 -3.48 -14.39
C THR A 96 -3.20 -2.32 -13.53
N LYS A 97 -4.06 -2.60 -12.57
CA LYS A 97 -4.52 -1.60 -11.60
C LYS A 97 -4.22 -2.06 -10.19
N ILE A 98 -3.94 -1.10 -9.33
CA ILE A 98 -3.84 -1.33 -7.89
C ILE A 98 -4.99 -0.57 -7.23
N VAL A 99 -5.80 -1.28 -6.46
CA VAL A 99 -6.93 -0.72 -5.72
C VAL A 99 -6.59 -0.72 -4.24
N TRP A 100 -6.58 0.46 -3.63
CA TRP A 100 -6.30 0.63 -2.20
C TRP A 100 -7.57 1.10 -1.51
N ILE A 101 -8.00 0.35 -0.49
CA ILE A 101 -9.16 0.68 0.33
C ILE A 101 -8.69 0.84 1.78
N ALA A 102 -9.16 1.89 2.44
CA ALA A 102 -8.89 2.11 3.86
C ALA A 102 -10.21 2.39 4.59
N ASP A 103 -10.46 1.64 5.65
CA ASP A 103 -11.59 1.84 6.55
C ASP A 103 -11.03 2.27 7.90
N PHE A 104 -11.56 3.33 8.50
CA PHE A 104 -10.94 3.89 9.70
C PHE A 104 -11.87 4.73 10.55
N LEU A 105 -11.42 4.97 11.78
CA LEU A 105 -11.99 5.92 12.75
C LEU A 105 -10.83 6.76 13.31
N PRO A 106 -11.04 8.03 13.65
CA PRO A 106 -12.29 8.80 13.52
C PRO A 106 -12.49 9.31 12.09
N ASP A 107 -13.74 9.61 11.75
CA ASP A 107 -14.10 10.12 10.42
C ASP A 107 -13.39 11.45 10.08
N GLN A 108 -13.08 12.24 11.10
CA GLN A 108 -12.38 13.52 10.95
C GLN A 108 -10.98 13.37 10.34
N ALA A 109 -10.40 12.18 10.40
CA ALA A 109 -9.10 11.92 9.79
C ALA A 109 -9.15 11.76 8.26
N SER A 110 -10.34 11.76 7.65
CA SER A 110 -10.53 11.48 6.22
C SER A 110 -9.65 12.32 5.30
N GLY A 111 -9.58 13.63 5.55
CA GLY A 111 -8.75 14.51 4.71
C GLY A 111 -7.27 14.16 4.76
N ALA A 112 -6.75 13.86 5.94
CA ALA A 112 -5.35 13.48 6.10
C ALA A 112 -5.07 12.10 5.48
N ILE A 113 -5.96 11.14 5.66
CA ILE A 113 -5.80 9.80 5.10
C ILE A 113 -5.91 9.85 3.57
N GLU A 114 -6.83 10.63 3.02
CA GLU A 114 -6.94 10.78 1.57
C GLU A 114 -5.65 11.31 0.95
N ARG A 115 -5.06 12.36 1.54
CA ARG A 115 -3.78 12.91 1.05
C ARG A 115 -2.66 11.89 1.15
N MET A 116 -2.60 11.14 2.25
CA MET A 116 -1.60 10.08 2.45
C MET A 116 -1.74 9.00 1.38
N MET A 117 -2.96 8.55 1.09
CA MET A 117 -3.20 7.56 0.05
C MET A 117 -2.79 8.06 -1.33
N GLU A 118 -3.10 9.31 -1.66
CA GLU A 118 -2.71 9.92 -2.94
C GLU A 118 -1.18 9.97 -3.08
N GLU A 119 -0.47 10.39 -2.04
CA GLU A 119 1.00 10.42 -2.04
C GLU A 119 1.60 9.03 -2.17
N GLY A 120 1.06 8.07 -1.44
CA GLY A 120 1.51 6.68 -1.50
C GLY A 120 1.30 6.07 -2.88
N LEU A 121 0.13 6.31 -3.48
CA LEU A 121 -0.17 5.81 -4.82
C LEU A 121 0.70 6.48 -5.90
N ALA A 122 1.01 7.75 -5.75
CA ALA A 122 1.91 8.44 -6.67
C ALA A 122 3.32 7.83 -6.64
N ALA A 123 3.86 7.56 -5.44
CA ALA A 123 5.15 6.90 -5.28
C ALA A 123 5.13 5.48 -5.87
N MET A 124 4.05 4.76 -5.63
CA MET A 124 3.85 3.41 -6.15
C MET A 124 3.83 3.39 -7.67
N LYS A 125 3.07 4.29 -8.30
CA LYS A 125 2.99 4.38 -9.74
C LYS A 125 4.36 4.66 -10.38
N THR A 126 5.10 5.61 -9.84
CA THR A 126 6.44 5.94 -10.34
C THR A 126 7.36 4.72 -10.28
N THR A 127 7.35 4.00 -9.17
CA THR A 127 8.21 2.83 -8.95
C THR A 127 7.84 1.68 -9.88
N LEU A 128 6.55 1.38 -9.97
CA LEU A 128 6.07 0.26 -10.80
C LEU A 128 6.22 0.56 -12.29
N ASP A 129 6.01 1.80 -12.72
CA ASP A 129 6.22 2.16 -14.13
C ASP A 129 7.70 2.03 -14.52
N ARG A 130 8.63 2.34 -13.61
CA ARG A 130 10.07 2.09 -13.82
C ARG A 130 10.38 0.60 -13.92
N LEU A 131 9.72 -0.20 -13.13
CA LEU A 131 9.87 -1.66 -13.20
C LEU A 131 9.50 -2.18 -14.57
N ALA A 132 8.44 -1.64 -15.17
CA ALA A 132 8.02 -1.99 -16.53
C ALA A 132 9.07 -1.62 -17.60
N GLU A 133 9.79 -0.52 -17.40
CA GLU A 133 10.83 -0.06 -18.33
C GLU A 133 12.09 -0.93 -18.30
N ASN A 134 12.32 -1.64 -17.20
CA ASN A 134 13.53 -2.45 -17.01
C ASN A 134 13.34 -3.92 -17.41
N VAL A 135 12.25 -4.26 -18.04
CA VAL A 135 11.94 -5.64 -18.45
C VAL A 135 12.19 -5.85 -19.94
#